data_78ce6c1b65e8a2cea6eba224b95d4179
#
_entry.id   78ce6c1b65e8a2cea6eba224b95d4179
#
_cell.length_a   1.000
_cell.length_b   1.000
_cell.length_c   1.000
_cell.angle_alpha   90.00
_cell.angle_beta   90.00
_cell.angle_gamma   90.00
#
_symmetry.space_group_name_H-M   'P 1'
#
loop_
_entity.id
_entity.type
_entity.pdbx_description
1 polymer ?
#
loop_
_entity_poly.entity_id
_entity_poly.type
_entity_poly.pdbx_seq_one_letter_code
_entity_poly.pdbx_strand_id
1 'polypeptide(L)'
;MKPGNHTLSASEFLLLGLCEQQEQQPLVFGIFLSMYLLTVLGNTVIILAIVSDPHLHTPMYFFLANFSLTDLCLASTTVPRMLVNIQAHRNTITYAGCLSQIYFFLWFIGLDVFLLAVMAYDRLVAICHPLRYTLVMTPRYCTGLLVMSLTLTQSYSLTHTSLLTQLMRPENQSSEFLLLGLPIQPEQQGMFFTLFLGMYLTTVLGNLLIILLIRLDSRLHTPMYFFLSHLAFSDISLSSVTVPKMLMNMQTQQQSIPYMGCISQVYFFIFFGCLDNFLLTVMAYDRYVAICHPLHYTTTMREELCIILVAGSWFFSCIQTLLHTLLVDQLSFCAGTVIPHFFCDLAAVLKSSCSDTSFNELLILTEGALVLILPLSGILGSYIHMAGIVLKVPSFKRISKALSTCGSHLFVVCLYYGTIAGVYFFSSSGNSKDKDIIASVMYMVVTPMLNPCIYSLRNKDMKHALQKIFRVKDPLWYG
;
A
#
# COMPACT_ATOMS: atom_id res chain seq x y z
N MET A 1 38.50 -29.35 30.49
CA MET A 1 37.25 -28.81 31.06
C MET A 1 36.15 -29.02 30.05
N LYS A 2 35.09 -29.77 30.36
CA LYS A 2 33.96 -30.00 29.47
C LYS A 2 33.18 -28.71 29.28
N PRO A 3 32.71 -28.33 28.04
CA PRO A 3 31.85 -27.20 27.85
C PRO A 3 30.52 -27.49 28.56
N GLY A 4 30.12 -26.59 29.45
CA GLY A 4 28.85 -26.68 30.16
C GLY A 4 27.68 -26.64 29.17
N ASN A 5 26.83 -27.63 29.25
CA ASN A 5 25.55 -27.74 28.56
C ASN A 5 24.62 -26.64 29.11
N HIS A 6 24.69 -25.39 28.58
CA HIS A 6 23.64 -24.43 28.77
C HIS A 6 22.48 -24.82 27.84
N THR A 7 21.50 -25.52 28.38
CA THR A 7 20.18 -25.66 27.76
C THR A 7 19.60 -24.25 27.60
N LEU A 8 19.69 -23.70 26.38
CA LEU A 8 18.94 -22.51 26.01
C LEU A 8 17.46 -22.78 26.32
N SER A 9 16.86 -21.94 27.13
CA SER A 9 15.40 -21.93 27.28
C SER A 9 14.79 -21.71 25.91
N ALA A 10 13.73 -22.42 25.56
CA ALA A 10 13.03 -22.31 24.26
C ALA A 10 12.51 -20.88 23.93
N SER A 11 12.80 -19.90 24.80
CA SER A 11 12.37 -18.52 24.71
C SER A 11 13.52 -17.50 24.52
N GLU A 12 14.76 -17.95 24.26
CA GLU A 12 15.92 -17.05 24.10
C GLU A 12 16.63 -17.27 22.77
N PHE A 13 17.05 -16.17 22.13
CA PHE A 13 17.88 -16.17 20.93
C PHE A 13 19.35 -15.89 21.28
N LEU A 14 20.24 -16.54 20.54
CA LEU A 14 21.67 -16.26 20.58
C LEU A 14 22.00 -15.21 19.53
N LEU A 15 22.49 -14.02 19.94
CA LEU A 15 23.00 -13.00 19.05
C LEU A 15 24.46 -13.31 18.71
N LEU A 16 24.80 -13.30 17.43
CA LEU A 16 26.20 -13.36 16.99
C LEU A 16 26.86 -12.02 17.37
N GLY A 17 27.79 -12.03 18.30
CA GLY A 17 28.49 -10.82 18.78
C GLY A 17 29.40 -10.21 17.71
N LEU A 18 29.67 -8.90 17.84
CA LEU A 18 30.57 -8.15 16.95
C LEU A 18 32.05 -8.54 17.10
N CYS A 19 32.44 -9.19 18.21
CA CYS A 19 33.80 -9.60 18.51
C CYS A 19 33.85 -11.03 19.00
N GLU A 20 34.55 -11.91 18.26
CA GLU A 20 34.88 -13.26 18.66
C GLU A 20 36.06 -13.31 19.65
N GLN A 21 36.95 -12.30 19.57
CA GLN A 21 38.15 -12.22 20.41
C GLN A 21 37.90 -11.45 21.68
N GLN A 22 38.02 -12.08 22.83
CA GLN A 22 37.84 -11.47 24.16
C GLN A 22 38.74 -10.26 24.41
N GLU A 23 39.94 -10.22 23.85
CA GLU A 23 40.88 -9.11 24.00
C GLU A 23 40.44 -7.79 23.39
N GLN A 24 39.56 -7.83 22.38
CA GLN A 24 39.05 -6.64 21.68
C GLN A 24 37.76 -6.08 22.31
N GLN A 25 37.09 -6.83 23.15
CA GLN A 25 35.82 -6.42 23.75
C GLN A 25 35.87 -5.11 24.52
N PRO A 26 36.90 -4.79 25.37
CA PRO A 26 36.96 -3.51 26.06
C PRO A 26 37.11 -2.31 25.11
N LEU A 27 37.87 -2.49 24.02
CA LEU A 27 38.04 -1.44 23.00
C LEU A 27 36.71 -1.15 22.28
N VAL A 28 36.02 -2.21 21.85
CA VAL A 28 34.72 -2.11 21.18
C VAL A 28 33.67 -1.49 22.11
N PHE A 29 33.65 -1.90 23.40
CA PHE A 29 32.77 -1.30 24.40
C PHE A 29 33.02 0.20 24.54
N GLY A 30 34.31 0.61 24.68
CA GLY A 30 34.68 2.03 24.81
C GLY A 30 34.29 2.87 23.59
N ILE A 31 34.48 2.34 22.38
CA ILE A 31 34.11 3.01 21.15
C ILE A 31 32.59 3.21 21.09
N PHE A 32 31.80 2.14 21.24
CA PHE A 32 30.34 2.24 21.14
C PHE A 32 29.71 3.06 22.26
N LEU A 33 30.27 3.00 23.47
CA LEU A 33 29.85 3.86 24.60
C LEU A 33 30.11 5.34 24.27
N SER A 34 31.31 5.68 23.77
CA SER A 34 31.62 7.06 23.40
C SER A 34 30.76 7.58 22.29
N MET A 35 30.50 6.77 21.22
CA MET A 35 29.60 7.14 20.13
C MET A 35 28.17 7.35 20.65
N TYR A 36 27.67 6.47 21.51
CA TYR A 36 26.33 6.60 22.12
C TYR A 36 26.20 7.89 22.94
N LEU A 37 27.19 8.17 23.81
CA LEU A 37 27.19 9.40 24.60
C LEU A 37 27.22 10.65 23.71
N LEU A 38 28.02 10.65 22.65
CA LEU A 38 28.04 11.75 21.67
C LEU A 38 26.69 11.93 20.99
N THR A 39 26.05 10.85 20.59
CA THR A 39 24.70 10.89 19.99
C THR A 39 23.68 11.47 20.97
N VAL A 40 23.70 10.98 22.23
CA VAL A 40 22.77 11.46 23.27
C VAL A 40 23.00 12.93 23.58
N LEU A 41 24.24 13.33 23.84
CA LEU A 41 24.59 14.72 24.21
C LEU A 41 24.32 15.66 23.02
N GLY A 42 24.77 15.31 21.81
CA GLY A 42 24.62 16.14 20.61
C GLY A 42 23.15 16.41 20.27
N ASN A 43 22.34 15.36 20.16
CA ASN A 43 20.92 15.51 19.83
C ASN A 43 20.12 16.20 20.96
N THR A 44 20.46 15.93 22.23
CA THR A 44 19.84 16.64 23.37
C THR A 44 20.15 18.14 23.33
N VAL A 45 21.39 18.53 23.03
CA VAL A 45 21.76 19.95 22.88
C VAL A 45 21.00 20.62 21.72
N ILE A 46 20.86 19.94 20.59
CA ILE A 46 20.08 20.44 19.45
C ILE A 46 18.62 20.69 19.86
N ILE A 47 17.97 19.71 20.50
CA ILE A 47 16.59 19.84 20.95
C ILE A 47 16.45 20.99 21.94
N LEU A 48 17.33 21.06 22.94
CA LEU A 48 17.29 22.12 23.96
C LEU A 48 17.50 23.50 23.33
N ALA A 49 18.44 23.66 22.40
CA ALA A 49 18.67 24.92 21.69
C ALA A 49 17.41 25.37 20.92
N ILE A 50 16.78 24.46 20.19
CA ILE A 50 15.57 24.76 19.40
C ILE A 50 14.40 25.13 20.32
N VAL A 51 14.21 24.43 21.42
CA VAL A 51 13.12 24.71 22.37
C VAL A 51 13.34 26.03 23.12
N SER A 52 14.60 26.36 23.44
CA SER A 52 14.94 27.52 24.28
C SER A 52 14.98 28.84 23.50
N ASP A 53 15.26 28.82 22.19
CA ASP A 53 15.38 30.03 21.39
C ASP A 53 14.18 30.21 20.45
N PRO A 54 13.31 31.25 20.68
CA PRO A 54 12.18 31.55 19.82
C PRO A 54 12.55 31.84 18.36
N HIS A 55 13.78 32.28 18.06
CA HIS A 55 14.25 32.52 16.69
C HIS A 55 14.40 31.23 15.90
N LEU A 56 14.56 30.09 16.58
CA LEU A 56 14.63 28.77 15.96
C LEU A 56 13.25 28.09 15.75
N HIS A 57 12.15 28.76 16.09
CA HIS A 57 10.79 28.22 15.92
C HIS A 57 10.31 28.35 14.44
N THR A 58 11.05 27.76 13.53
CA THR A 58 10.69 27.66 12.10
C THR A 58 10.40 26.23 11.70
N PRO A 59 9.68 25.99 10.59
CA PRO A 59 9.36 24.64 10.12
C PRO A 59 10.58 23.70 10.03
N MET A 60 11.68 24.20 9.50
CA MET A 60 12.92 23.41 9.39
C MET A 60 13.43 22.93 10.76
N TYR A 61 13.52 23.82 11.75
CA TYR A 61 14.00 23.43 13.07
C TYR A 61 12.99 22.58 13.83
N PHE A 62 11.68 22.76 13.57
CA PHE A 62 10.65 21.84 14.06
C PHE A 62 10.91 20.39 13.60
N PHE A 63 11.17 20.19 12.33
CA PHE A 63 11.50 18.84 11.81
C PHE A 63 12.87 18.38 12.30
N LEU A 64 13.87 19.25 12.42
CA LEU A 64 15.19 18.93 12.95
C LEU A 64 15.12 18.45 14.41
N ALA A 65 14.31 19.09 15.25
CA ALA A 65 14.11 18.65 16.63
C ALA A 65 13.48 17.25 16.72
N ASN A 66 12.48 16.96 15.86
CA ASN A 66 11.88 15.63 15.77
C ASN A 66 12.87 14.59 15.22
N PHE A 67 13.69 14.94 14.24
CA PHE A 67 14.74 14.08 13.70
C PHE A 67 15.79 13.76 14.80
N SER A 68 16.27 14.77 15.55
CA SER A 68 17.17 14.56 16.68
C SER A 68 16.57 13.68 17.77
N LEU A 69 15.26 13.79 18.04
CA LEU A 69 14.55 12.91 18.97
C LEU A 69 14.51 11.46 18.45
N THR A 70 14.28 11.29 17.16
CA THR A 70 14.24 9.96 16.52
C THR A 70 15.62 9.30 16.56
N ASP A 71 16.70 10.05 16.30
CA ASP A 71 18.09 9.58 16.43
C ASP A 71 18.40 9.07 17.84
N LEU A 72 17.95 9.81 18.88
CA LEU A 72 18.08 9.38 20.28
C LEU A 72 17.37 8.05 20.54
N CYS A 73 16.14 7.93 20.06
CA CYS A 73 15.33 6.74 20.23
C CYS A 73 15.95 5.54 19.48
N LEU A 74 16.39 5.76 18.23
CA LEU A 74 17.02 4.72 17.39
C LEU A 74 18.29 4.18 18.04
N ALA A 75 19.20 5.06 18.48
CA ALA A 75 20.42 4.68 19.15
C ALA A 75 20.14 3.94 20.49
N SER A 76 19.13 4.42 21.24
CA SER A 76 18.74 3.82 22.53
C SER A 76 18.03 2.47 22.37
N THR A 77 17.52 2.15 21.20
CA THR A 77 16.91 0.84 20.92
C THR A 77 17.97 -0.28 20.82
N THR A 78 19.18 0.02 20.34
CA THR A 78 20.19 -0.99 20.00
C THR A 78 21.41 -0.95 20.90
N VAL A 79 22.02 0.23 21.11
CA VAL A 79 23.35 0.36 21.72
C VAL A 79 23.39 -0.05 23.19
N PRO A 80 22.43 0.33 24.07
CA PRO A 80 22.48 -0.06 25.49
C PRO A 80 22.46 -1.56 25.68
N ARG A 81 21.64 -2.29 24.91
CA ARG A 81 21.58 -3.75 24.99
C ARG A 81 22.87 -4.39 24.51
N MET A 82 23.45 -3.88 23.42
CA MET A 82 24.74 -4.35 22.92
C MET A 82 25.84 -4.15 23.97
N LEU A 83 25.92 -2.98 24.61
CA LEU A 83 26.90 -2.71 25.65
C LEU A 83 26.75 -3.65 26.85
N VAL A 84 25.50 -3.88 27.30
CA VAL A 84 25.24 -4.84 28.41
C VAL A 84 25.68 -6.26 28.01
N ASN A 85 25.41 -6.68 26.77
CA ASN A 85 25.83 -8.01 26.31
C ASN A 85 27.35 -8.17 26.25
N ILE A 86 28.09 -7.14 25.81
CA ILE A 86 29.56 -7.13 25.82
C ILE A 86 30.09 -7.23 27.23
N GLN A 87 29.54 -6.45 28.18
CA GLN A 87 29.99 -6.43 29.57
C GLN A 87 29.65 -7.73 30.33
N ALA A 88 28.47 -8.29 30.06
CA ALA A 88 28.00 -9.51 30.71
C ALA A 88 28.56 -10.81 30.10
N HIS A 89 29.32 -10.73 29.01
CA HIS A 89 29.79 -11.88 28.23
C HIS A 89 28.63 -12.85 27.85
N ARG A 90 27.41 -12.31 27.68
CA ARG A 90 26.20 -13.05 27.36
C ARG A 90 25.62 -12.49 26.07
N ASN A 91 25.56 -13.29 25.03
CA ASN A 91 25.01 -12.90 23.73
C ASN A 91 23.57 -13.42 23.57
N THR A 92 22.74 -13.26 24.60
CA THR A 92 21.34 -13.73 24.53
C THR A 92 20.34 -12.58 24.64
N ILE A 93 19.22 -12.76 23.96
CA ILE A 93 18.06 -11.87 24.02
C ILE A 93 16.78 -12.72 24.11
N THR A 94 15.84 -12.27 24.93
CA THR A 94 14.53 -12.91 25.01
C THR A 94 13.74 -12.70 23.70
N TYR A 95 12.85 -13.62 23.37
CA TYR A 95 11.97 -13.53 22.19
C TYR A 95 11.24 -12.18 22.12
N ALA A 96 10.56 -11.80 23.21
CA ALA A 96 9.86 -10.52 23.29
C ALA A 96 10.80 -9.32 23.14
N GLY A 97 12.00 -9.39 23.74
CA GLY A 97 13.02 -8.35 23.63
C GLY A 97 13.54 -8.18 22.20
N CYS A 98 13.72 -9.29 21.47
CA CYS A 98 14.12 -9.27 20.07
C CYS A 98 13.05 -8.62 19.18
N LEU A 99 11.81 -9.03 19.33
CA LEU A 99 10.69 -8.47 18.56
C LEU A 99 10.47 -6.98 18.86
N SER A 100 10.53 -6.59 20.14
CA SER A 100 10.44 -5.19 20.53
C SER A 100 11.56 -4.35 19.92
N GLN A 101 12.80 -4.87 19.92
CA GLN A 101 13.94 -4.20 19.31
C GLN A 101 13.76 -4.02 17.80
N ILE A 102 13.30 -5.05 17.09
CA ILE A 102 13.01 -4.99 15.65
C ILE A 102 11.90 -3.96 15.39
N TYR A 103 10.81 -4.00 16.16
CA TYR A 103 9.69 -3.06 16.02
C TYR A 103 10.14 -1.60 16.14
N PHE A 104 10.83 -1.23 17.22
CA PHE A 104 11.28 0.13 17.43
C PHE A 104 12.36 0.55 16.45
N PHE A 105 13.27 -0.36 16.06
CA PHE A 105 14.29 -0.09 15.06
C PHE A 105 13.67 0.25 13.70
N LEU A 106 12.73 -0.56 13.21
CA LEU A 106 12.04 -0.31 11.94
C LEU A 106 11.19 0.97 11.99
N TRP A 107 10.56 1.25 13.13
CA TRP A 107 9.76 2.45 13.29
C TRP A 107 10.62 3.72 13.21
N PHE A 108 11.69 3.79 13.99
CA PHE A 108 12.53 4.98 14.04
C PHE A 108 13.35 5.17 12.76
N ILE A 109 13.93 4.13 12.18
CA ILE A 109 14.66 4.27 10.90
C ILE A 109 13.72 4.71 9.76
N GLY A 110 12.48 4.20 9.73
CA GLY A 110 11.48 4.66 8.78
C GLY A 110 11.13 6.13 8.98
N LEU A 111 10.97 6.56 10.25
CA LEU A 111 10.66 7.95 10.59
C LEU A 111 11.80 8.91 10.19
N ASP A 112 13.07 8.52 10.37
CA ASP A 112 14.23 9.31 9.92
C ASP A 112 14.19 9.55 8.40
N VAL A 113 13.90 8.51 7.62
CA VAL A 113 13.78 8.63 6.16
C VAL A 113 12.67 9.61 5.76
N PHE A 114 11.50 9.52 6.41
CA PHE A 114 10.39 10.43 6.12
C PHE A 114 10.68 11.86 6.57
N LEU A 115 11.29 12.06 7.74
CA LEU A 115 11.68 13.39 8.20
C LEU A 115 12.71 14.04 7.29
N LEU A 116 13.70 13.30 6.80
CA LEU A 116 14.65 13.80 5.80
C LEU A 116 13.94 14.21 4.49
N ALA A 117 12.97 13.42 4.03
CA ALA A 117 12.19 13.78 2.85
C ALA A 117 11.36 15.04 3.07
N VAL A 118 10.72 15.18 4.24
CA VAL A 118 9.95 16.39 4.60
C VAL A 118 10.86 17.61 4.75
N MET A 119 12.05 17.46 5.32
CA MET A 119 13.04 18.55 5.41
C MET A 119 13.55 18.96 4.02
N ALA A 120 13.74 18.01 3.11
CA ALA A 120 14.08 18.29 1.71
C ALA A 120 12.94 19.05 1.00
N TYR A 121 11.69 18.68 1.25
CA TYR A 121 10.51 19.38 0.75
C TYR A 121 10.41 20.81 1.32
N ASP A 122 10.65 21.00 2.61
CA ASP A 122 10.73 22.34 3.23
C ASP A 122 11.76 23.21 2.52
N ARG A 123 12.96 22.67 2.23
CA ARG A 123 13.99 23.40 1.48
C ARG A 123 13.55 23.71 0.06
N LEU A 124 12.93 22.78 -0.62
CA LEU A 124 12.40 22.98 -1.97
C LEU A 124 11.42 24.18 -1.99
N VAL A 125 10.45 24.20 -1.07
CA VAL A 125 9.46 25.28 -0.98
C VAL A 125 10.12 26.61 -0.62
N ALA A 126 11.08 26.61 0.31
CA ALA A 126 11.79 27.82 0.72
C ALA A 126 12.62 28.46 -0.41
N ILE A 127 13.24 27.63 -1.26
CA ILE A 127 14.12 28.10 -2.34
C ILE A 127 13.32 28.41 -3.62
N CYS A 128 12.41 27.53 -4.02
CA CYS A 128 11.69 27.66 -5.29
C CYS A 128 10.45 28.59 -5.20
N HIS A 129 9.85 28.69 -4.01
CA HIS A 129 8.61 29.47 -3.80
C HIS A 129 8.68 30.39 -2.56
N PRO A 130 9.68 31.27 -2.43
CA PRO A 130 9.91 32.06 -1.21
C PRO A 130 8.73 32.94 -0.82
N LEU A 131 7.99 33.50 -1.80
CA LEU A 131 6.82 34.34 -1.55
C LEU A 131 5.61 33.54 -1.02
N ARG A 132 5.58 32.25 -1.20
CA ARG A 132 4.48 31.35 -0.74
C ARG A 132 4.88 30.50 0.47
N TYR A 133 6.13 30.58 0.91
CA TYR A 133 6.66 29.72 1.96
C TYR A 133 5.80 29.75 3.23
N THR A 134 5.48 30.93 3.75
CA THR A 134 4.67 31.09 4.97
C THR A 134 3.21 30.66 4.81
N LEU A 135 2.71 30.63 3.57
CA LEU A 135 1.35 30.16 3.27
C LEU A 135 1.28 28.64 3.17
N VAL A 136 2.34 28.00 2.70
CA VAL A 136 2.43 26.55 2.54
C VAL A 136 2.88 25.89 3.83
N MET A 137 4.01 26.32 4.39
CA MET A 137 4.62 25.72 5.58
C MET A 137 4.01 26.27 6.87
N THR A 138 2.69 26.14 7.00
CA THR A 138 1.97 26.54 8.22
C THR A 138 2.22 25.52 9.35
N PRO A 139 2.13 25.93 10.65
CA PRO A 139 2.30 25.00 11.77
C PRO A 139 1.36 23.77 11.69
N ARG A 140 0.11 23.98 11.24
CA ARG A 140 -0.86 22.90 11.05
C ARG A 140 -0.42 21.90 9.97
N TYR A 141 0.12 22.41 8.86
CA TYR A 141 0.62 21.57 7.78
C TYR A 141 1.87 20.78 8.21
N CYS A 142 2.81 21.43 8.88
CA CYS A 142 4.01 20.78 9.43
C CYS A 142 3.66 19.69 10.43
N THR A 143 2.72 19.95 11.35
CA THR A 143 2.22 18.93 12.28
C THR A 143 1.50 17.78 11.54
N GLY A 144 0.73 18.08 10.51
CA GLY A 144 0.09 17.09 9.66
C GLY A 144 1.09 16.16 8.97
N LEU A 145 2.18 16.73 8.41
CA LEU A 145 3.26 15.94 7.80
C LEU A 145 3.97 15.04 8.83
N LEU A 146 4.22 15.56 10.04
CA LEU A 146 4.82 14.76 11.11
C LEU A 146 3.90 13.61 11.54
N VAL A 147 2.62 13.87 11.80
CA VAL A 147 1.64 12.85 12.18
C VAL A 147 1.50 11.79 11.09
N MET A 148 1.45 12.19 9.83
CA MET A 148 1.43 11.27 8.68
C MET A 148 2.68 10.39 8.65
N SER A 149 3.86 10.97 8.83
CA SER A 149 5.12 10.23 8.87
C SER A 149 5.12 9.20 10.01
N LEU A 150 4.72 9.62 11.23
CA LEU A 150 4.61 8.75 12.40
C LEU A 150 3.66 7.58 12.16
N THR A 151 2.47 7.83 11.62
CA THR A 151 1.46 6.79 11.40
C THR A 151 1.85 5.80 10.30
N LEU A 152 2.42 6.28 9.20
CA LEU A 152 2.89 5.41 8.11
C LEU A 152 4.03 4.50 8.57
N THR A 153 5.01 5.05 9.28
CA THR A 153 6.16 4.27 9.74
C THR A 153 5.79 3.31 10.86
N GLN A 154 4.86 3.69 11.75
CA GLN A 154 4.32 2.80 12.77
C GLN A 154 3.56 1.62 12.14
N SER A 155 2.71 1.88 11.15
CA SER A 155 1.99 0.84 10.43
C SER A 155 2.93 -0.13 9.71
N TYR A 156 3.97 0.41 9.07
CA TYR A 156 5.03 -0.38 8.44
C TYR A 156 5.75 -1.28 9.45
N SER A 157 6.18 -0.72 10.59
CA SER A 157 6.87 -1.46 11.64
C SER A 157 5.99 -2.56 12.25
N LEU A 158 4.71 -2.27 12.53
CA LEU A 158 3.75 -3.26 13.05
C LEU A 158 3.57 -4.42 12.08
N THR A 159 3.39 -4.13 10.79
CA THR A 159 3.22 -5.16 9.77
C THR A 159 4.44 -6.08 9.70
N HIS A 160 5.65 -5.52 9.63
CA HIS A 160 6.88 -6.31 9.56
C HIS A 160 7.13 -7.12 10.84
N THR A 161 6.87 -6.56 12.01
CA THR A 161 7.07 -7.27 13.28
C THR A 161 6.04 -8.38 13.46
N SER A 162 4.78 -8.17 13.09
CA SER A 162 3.75 -9.21 13.08
C SER A 162 4.13 -10.35 12.15
N LEU A 163 4.62 -10.03 10.95
CA LEU A 163 5.13 -10.99 9.98
C LEU A 163 6.25 -11.86 10.55
N LEU A 164 7.23 -11.23 11.21
CA LEU A 164 8.35 -11.91 11.85
C LEU A 164 7.91 -12.77 13.04
N THR A 165 6.93 -12.32 13.83
CA THR A 165 6.35 -13.10 14.93
C THR A 165 5.77 -14.41 14.44
N GLN A 166 5.13 -14.40 13.28
CA GLN A 166 4.56 -15.60 12.65
C GLN A 166 5.64 -16.54 12.11
N LEU A 167 6.68 -15.98 11.46
CA LEU A 167 7.81 -16.78 10.96
C LEU A 167 8.61 -17.47 12.08
N MET A 168 8.61 -16.88 13.28
CA MET A 168 9.37 -17.37 14.44
C MET A 168 8.52 -18.23 15.38
N ARG A 169 7.23 -18.50 15.10
CA ARG A 169 6.41 -19.42 15.90
C ARG A 169 6.88 -20.86 15.73
N PRO A 170 6.99 -21.64 16.83
CA PRO A 170 7.34 -23.05 16.74
C PRO A 170 6.30 -23.82 15.91
N GLU A 171 6.78 -24.81 15.15
CA GLU A 171 6.15 -25.61 14.10
C GLU A 171 4.90 -26.45 14.48
N ASN A 172 3.94 -25.95 15.24
CA ASN A 172 2.71 -26.69 15.55
C ASN A 172 1.45 -26.25 14.76
N GLN A 173 1.60 -25.33 13.79
CA GLN A 173 0.53 -24.98 12.85
C GLN A 173 0.97 -25.32 11.44
N SER A 174 0.04 -25.79 10.61
CA SER A 174 0.29 -26.17 9.21
C SER A 174 1.10 -25.07 8.49
N SER A 175 2.33 -25.42 8.12
CA SER A 175 3.25 -24.49 7.46
C SER A 175 2.81 -24.09 6.05
N GLU A 176 1.87 -24.82 5.48
CA GLU A 176 1.37 -24.63 4.12
C GLU A 176 -0.14 -24.83 4.02
N PHE A 177 -0.78 -24.04 3.18
CA PHE A 177 -2.15 -24.23 2.73
C PHE A 177 -2.18 -24.83 1.33
N LEU A 178 -3.24 -25.59 1.04
CA LEU A 178 -3.51 -26.12 -0.29
C LEU A 178 -4.60 -25.28 -0.96
N LEU A 179 -4.28 -24.63 -2.09
CA LEU A 179 -5.26 -23.93 -2.93
C LEU A 179 -5.93 -24.91 -3.88
N LEU A 180 -7.26 -24.90 -3.97
CA LEU A 180 -7.96 -25.82 -4.92
C LEU A 180 -7.74 -25.46 -6.40
N GLY A 181 -7.23 -24.25 -6.68
CA GLY A 181 -6.99 -23.80 -8.05
C GLY A 181 -8.27 -23.51 -8.84
N LEU A 182 -8.10 -23.32 -10.16
CA LEU A 182 -9.21 -23.16 -11.10
C LEU A 182 -9.73 -24.53 -11.54
N PRO A 183 -11.05 -24.71 -11.70
CA PRO A 183 -11.63 -25.99 -12.17
C PRO A 183 -11.41 -26.15 -13.69
N ILE A 184 -10.16 -26.34 -14.12
CA ILE A 184 -9.75 -26.45 -15.51
C ILE A 184 -9.36 -27.90 -15.79
N GLN A 185 -9.83 -28.46 -16.91
CA GLN A 185 -9.44 -29.78 -17.36
C GLN A 185 -7.97 -29.80 -17.80
N PRO A 186 -7.21 -30.88 -17.53
CA PRO A 186 -5.79 -30.96 -17.87
C PRO A 186 -5.47 -30.63 -19.34
N GLU A 187 -6.34 -31.02 -20.26
CA GLU A 187 -6.18 -30.76 -21.71
C GLU A 187 -6.28 -29.27 -22.07
N GLN A 188 -6.99 -28.49 -21.26
CA GLN A 188 -7.23 -27.06 -21.49
C GLN A 188 -6.23 -26.19 -20.74
N GLN A 189 -5.42 -26.74 -19.84
CA GLN A 189 -4.54 -26.01 -18.95
C GLN A 189 -3.54 -25.11 -19.69
N GLY A 190 -2.93 -25.59 -20.77
CA GLY A 190 -2.01 -24.81 -21.59
C GLY A 190 -2.68 -23.61 -22.28
N MET A 191 -3.93 -23.79 -22.73
CA MET A 191 -4.72 -22.70 -23.32
C MET A 191 -5.02 -21.61 -22.28
N PHE A 192 -5.51 -21.99 -21.11
CA PHE A 192 -5.81 -21.04 -20.03
C PHE A 192 -4.56 -20.36 -19.48
N PHE A 193 -3.44 -21.08 -19.36
CA PHE A 193 -2.15 -20.48 -19.00
C PHE A 193 -1.77 -19.36 -19.96
N THR A 194 -1.81 -19.61 -21.27
CA THR A 194 -1.48 -18.62 -22.30
C THR A 194 -2.43 -17.44 -22.26
N LEU A 195 -3.74 -17.69 -22.07
CA LEU A 195 -4.75 -16.65 -21.94
C LEU A 195 -4.49 -15.75 -20.74
N PHE A 196 -4.32 -16.31 -19.55
CA PHE A 196 -4.08 -15.52 -18.32
C PHE A 196 -2.73 -14.79 -18.36
N LEU A 197 -1.69 -15.40 -18.93
CA LEU A 197 -0.41 -14.73 -19.15
C LEU A 197 -0.57 -13.53 -20.10
N GLY A 198 -1.29 -13.69 -21.19
CA GLY A 198 -1.58 -12.60 -22.12
C GLY A 198 -2.37 -11.47 -21.49
N MET A 199 -3.38 -11.79 -20.68
CA MET A 199 -4.17 -10.80 -19.94
C MET A 199 -3.30 -10.06 -18.91
N TYR A 200 -2.46 -10.76 -18.16
CA TYR A 200 -1.55 -10.17 -17.18
C TYR A 200 -0.54 -9.24 -17.85
N LEU A 201 0.10 -9.67 -18.92
CA LEU A 201 1.04 -8.82 -19.69
C LEU A 201 0.33 -7.58 -20.24
N THR A 202 -0.91 -7.70 -20.73
CA THR A 202 -1.71 -6.57 -21.19
C THR A 202 -2.01 -5.59 -20.05
N THR A 203 -2.32 -6.10 -18.86
CA THR A 203 -2.51 -5.28 -17.65
C THR A 203 -1.24 -4.51 -17.30
N VAL A 204 -0.12 -5.20 -17.17
CA VAL A 204 1.15 -4.57 -16.77
C VAL A 204 1.62 -3.55 -17.81
N LEU A 205 1.71 -3.95 -19.08
CA LEU A 205 2.21 -3.07 -20.15
C LEU A 205 1.27 -1.90 -20.42
N GLY A 206 -0.05 -2.13 -20.41
CA GLY A 206 -1.06 -1.09 -20.64
C GLY A 206 -1.06 -0.03 -19.55
N ASN A 207 -1.04 -0.43 -18.27
CA ASN A 207 -1.03 0.49 -17.15
C ASN A 207 0.34 1.21 -17.01
N LEU A 208 1.46 0.51 -17.25
CA LEU A 208 2.78 1.17 -17.31
C LEU A 208 2.82 2.22 -18.42
N LEU A 209 2.23 1.94 -19.58
CA LEU A 209 2.15 2.91 -20.66
C LEU A 209 1.34 4.15 -20.26
N ILE A 210 0.21 3.98 -19.54
CA ILE A 210 -0.57 5.10 -19.00
C ILE A 210 0.29 5.95 -18.07
N ILE A 211 0.96 5.34 -17.09
CA ILE A 211 1.83 6.06 -16.15
C ILE A 211 2.92 6.82 -16.89
N LEU A 212 3.55 6.19 -17.87
CA LEU A 212 4.62 6.79 -18.68
C LEU A 212 4.09 7.99 -19.49
N LEU A 213 2.95 7.84 -20.17
CA LEU A 213 2.32 8.92 -20.95
C LEU A 213 2.00 10.13 -20.06
N ILE A 214 1.42 9.90 -18.88
CA ILE A 214 1.07 10.96 -17.93
C ILE A 214 2.34 11.70 -17.46
N ARG A 215 3.45 11.01 -17.27
CA ARG A 215 4.71 11.62 -16.86
C ARG A 215 5.40 12.41 -17.96
N LEU A 216 5.31 11.95 -19.21
CA LEU A 216 6.05 12.53 -20.35
C LEU A 216 5.32 13.67 -21.05
N ASP A 217 3.99 13.71 -21.03
CA ASP A 217 3.22 14.76 -21.73
C ASP A 217 2.60 15.74 -20.73
N SER A 218 3.11 16.99 -20.72
CA SER A 218 2.65 18.06 -19.83
C SER A 218 1.15 18.37 -19.94
N ARG A 219 0.51 18.06 -21.06
CA ARG A 219 -0.95 18.23 -21.24
C ARG A 219 -1.76 17.29 -20.36
N LEU A 220 -1.14 16.19 -19.91
CA LEU A 220 -1.73 15.21 -19.01
C LEU A 220 -1.47 15.53 -17.53
N HIS A 221 -0.80 16.65 -17.22
CA HIS A 221 -0.58 17.08 -15.84
C HIS A 221 -1.82 17.79 -15.27
N THR A 222 -2.91 17.06 -15.15
CA THR A 222 -4.15 17.53 -14.52
C THR A 222 -4.57 16.61 -13.37
N PRO A 223 -5.38 17.09 -12.41
CA PRO A 223 -5.82 16.29 -11.27
C PRO A 223 -6.35 14.91 -11.65
N MET A 224 -7.19 14.81 -12.66
CA MET A 224 -7.73 13.54 -13.13
C MET A 224 -6.66 12.53 -13.54
N TYR A 225 -5.64 12.96 -14.31
CA TYR A 225 -4.59 12.03 -14.74
C TYR A 225 -3.63 11.70 -13.61
N PHE A 226 -3.46 12.61 -12.64
CA PHE A 226 -2.74 12.30 -11.42
C PHE A 226 -3.41 11.14 -10.67
N PHE A 227 -4.73 11.17 -10.45
CA PHE A 227 -5.47 10.06 -9.84
C PHE A 227 -5.43 8.80 -10.70
N LEU A 228 -5.55 8.94 -12.02
CA LEU A 228 -5.46 7.82 -12.96
C LEU A 228 -4.09 7.12 -12.90
N SER A 229 -3.01 7.85 -12.68
CA SER A 229 -1.68 7.23 -12.54
C SER A 229 -1.58 6.35 -11.28
N HIS A 230 -2.21 6.74 -10.19
CA HIS A 230 -2.29 5.93 -8.97
C HIS A 230 -3.21 4.72 -9.13
N LEU A 231 -4.33 4.87 -9.86
CA LEU A 231 -5.21 3.76 -10.19
C LEU A 231 -4.49 2.74 -11.10
N ALA A 232 -3.77 3.19 -12.11
CA ALA A 232 -2.97 2.32 -12.97
C ALA A 232 -1.86 1.57 -12.20
N PHE A 233 -1.24 2.20 -11.21
CA PHE A 233 -0.29 1.53 -10.32
C PHE A 233 -0.98 0.46 -9.45
N SER A 234 -2.16 0.78 -8.92
CA SER A 234 -2.95 -0.16 -8.12
C SER A 234 -3.39 -1.37 -8.96
N ASP A 235 -3.85 -1.18 -10.20
CA ASP A 235 -4.23 -2.24 -11.15
C ASP A 235 -3.08 -3.23 -11.40
N ILE A 236 -1.87 -2.72 -11.66
CA ILE A 236 -0.67 -3.56 -11.84
C ILE A 236 -0.41 -4.36 -10.57
N SER A 237 -0.45 -3.70 -9.43
CA SER A 237 -0.12 -4.30 -8.14
C SER A 237 -1.14 -5.37 -7.75
N LEU A 238 -2.44 -5.09 -7.86
CA LEU A 238 -3.53 -6.03 -7.58
C LEU A 238 -3.39 -7.32 -8.42
N SER A 239 -3.19 -7.18 -9.72
CA SER A 239 -2.99 -8.33 -10.61
C SER A 239 -1.71 -9.10 -10.27
N SER A 240 -0.64 -8.40 -9.89
CA SER A 240 0.66 -9.01 -9.54
C SER A 240 0.65 -9.77 -8.22
N VAL A 241 -0.29 -9.50 -7.32
CA VAL A 241 -0.49 -10.25 -6.08
C VAL A 241 -0.98 -11.67 -6.32
N THR A 242 -1.81 -11.87 -7.33
CA THR A 242 -2.55 -13.14 -7.53
C THR A 242 -2.11 -13.91 -8.77
N VAL A 243 -2.01 -13.25 -9.93
CA VAL A 243 -1.83 -13.92 -11.23
C VAL A 243 -0.51 -14.67 -11.35
N PRO A 244 0.67 -14.15 -10.93
CA PRO A 244 1.92 -14.89 -11.04
C PRO A 244 1.90 -16.22 -10.28
N LYS A 245 1.36 -16.23 -9.04
CA LYS A 245 1.24 -17.47 -8.25
C LYS A 245 0.25 -18.43 -8.89
N MET A 246 -0.87 -17.95 -9.41
CA MET A 246 -1.85 -18.76 -10.13
C MET A 246 -1.23 -19.41 -11.37
N LEU A 247 -0.48 -18.65 -12.18
CA LEU A 247 0.22 -19.18 -13.35
C LEU A 247 1.29 -20.22 -12.97
N MET A 248 2.06 -19.95 -11.91
CA MET A 248 3.05 -20.88 -11.40
C MET A 248 2.40 -22.19 -10.94
N ASN A 249 1.29 -22.13 -10.21
CA ASN A 249 0.53 -23.31 -9.78
C ASN A 249 -0.01 -24.13 -10.98
N MET A 250 -0.48 -23.43 -12.04
CA MET A 250 -0.91 -24.09 -13.28
C MET A 250 0.25 -24.81 -13.95
N GLN A 251 1.45 -24.24 -13.98
CA GLN A 251 2.61 -24.82 -14.65
C GLN A 251 3.22 -25.99 -13.86
N THR A 252 3.37 -25.84 -12.53
CA THR A 252 4.05 -26.82 -11.67
C THR A 252 3.13 -27.90 -11.12
N GLN A 253 1.80 -27.70 -11.23
CA GLN A 253 0.75 -28.51 -10.57
C GLN A 253 0.90 -28.58 -9.04
N GLN A 254 1.74 -27.72 -8.45
CA GLN A 254 1.89 -27.55 -7.02
C GLN A 254 0.92 -26.48 -6.52
N GLN A 255 -0.11 -26.91 -5.82
CA GLN A 255 -1.17 -26.02 -5.33
C GLN A 255 -0.88 -25.53 -3.89
N SER A 256 0.30 -25.77 -3.35
CA SER A 256 0.66 -25.30 -2.01
C SER A 256 1.09 -23.83 -2.01
N ILE A 257 0.74 -23.16 -0.92
CA ILE A 257 1.19 -21.79 -0.61
C ILE A 257 1.62 -21.75 0.86
N PRO A 258 2.82 -21.21 1.19
CA PRO A 258 3.20 -21.00 2.57
C PRO A 258 2.19 -20.09 3.29
N TYR A 259 1.97 -20.32 4.59
CA TYR A 259 1.06 -19.50 5.42
C TYR A 259 1.29 -17.99 5.21
N MET A 260 2.55 -17.55 5.29
CA MET A 260 2.92 -16.14 5.10
C MET A 260 2.63 -15.63 3.69
N GLY A 261 2.82 -16.46 2.68
CA GLY A 261 2.46 -16.13 1.30
C GLY A 261 0.95 -15.91 1.15
N CYS A 262 0.16 -16.73 1.84
CA CYS A 262 -1.29 -16.61 1.88
C CYS A 262 -1.74 -15.32 2.58
N ILE A 263 -1.24 -15.04 3.78
CA ILE A 263 -1.57 -13.82 4.53
C ILE A 263 -1.10 -12.56 3.79
N SER A 264 0.08 -12.59 3.17
CA SER A 264 0.53 -11.48 2.32
C SER A 264 -0.40 -11.26 1.13
N GLN A 265 -0.89 -12.33 0.53
CA GLN A 265 -1.84 -12.26 -0.58
C GLN A 265 -3.18 -11.65 -0.13
N VAL A 266 -3.72 -12.05 1.04
CA VAL A 266 -4.91 -11.43 1.66
C VAL A 266 -4.67 -9.94 1.90
N TYR A 267 -3.52 -9.59 2.51
CA TYR A 267 -3.18 -8.20 2.82
C TYR A 267 -3.18 -7.33 1.56
N PHE A 268 -2.35 -7.64 0.60
CA PHE A 268 -2.21 -6.80 -0.59
C PHE A 268 -3.46 -6.80 -1.48
N PHE A 269 -4.21 -7.89 -1.50
CA PHE A 269 -5.49 -7.95 -2.21
C PHE A 269 -6.50 -6.96 -1.64
N ILE A 270 -6.73 -6.96 -0.32
CA ILE A 270 -7.64 -6.01 0.34
C ILE A 270 -7.13 -4.59 0.18
N PHE A 271 -5.81 -4.37 0.35
CA PHE A 271 -5.19 -3.05 0.27
C PHE A 271 -5.43 -2.37 -1.08
N PHE A 272 -5.09 -3.05 -2.17
CA PHE A 272 -5.27 -2.48 -3.51
C PHE A 272 -6.74 -2.40 -3.91
N GLY A 273 -7.58 -3.35 -3.47
CA GLY A 273 -9.01 -3.27 -3.67
C GLY A 273 -9.64 -2.04 -2.98
N CYS A 274 -9.30 -1.77 -1.73
CA CYS A 274 -9.76 -0.56 -1.03
C CYS A 274 -9.21 0.72 -1.69
N LEU A 275 -7.94 0.71 -2.10
CA LEU A 275 -7.30 1.84 -2.78
C LEU A 275 -8.03 2.19 -4.08
N ASP A 276 -8.37 1.21 -4.91
CA ASP A 276 -9.13 1.42 -6.13
C ASP A 276 -10.49 2.07 -5.86
N ASN A 277 -11.19 1.57 -4.83
CA ASN A 277 -12.47 2.11 -4.40
C ASN A 277 -12.40 3.59 -4.01
N PHE A 278 -11.41 3.97 -3.20
CA PHE A 278 -11.21 5.36 -2.80
C PHE A 278 -10.75 6.24 -3.97
N LEU A 279 -9.85 5.75 -4.83
CA LEU A 279 -9.40 6.50 -6.01
C LEU A 279 -10.54 6.74 -7.00
N LEU A 280 -11.41 5.77 -7.25
CA LEU A 280 -12.60 5.97 -8.08
C LEU A 280 -13.54 7.02 -7.48
N THR A 281 -13.68 7.07 -6.16
CA THR A 281 -14.48 8.10 -5.48
C THR A 281 -13.87 9.50 -5.65
N VAL A 282 -12.58 9.62 -5.47
CA VAL A 282 -11.85 10.88 -5.68
C VAL A 282 -11.94 11.35 -7.13
N MET A 283 -11.86 10.43 -8.10
CA MET A 283 -12.05 10.72 -9.52
C MET A 283 -13.48 11.16 -9.84
N ALA A 284 -14.49 10.60 -9.19
CA ALA A 284 -15.89 11.07 -9.32
C ALA A 284 -16.04 12.49 -8.77
N TYR A 285 -15.41 12.80 -7.63
CA TYR A 285 -15.40 14.13 -7.07
C TYR A 285 -14.70 15.14 -8.00
N ASP A 286 -13.56 14.79 -8.58
CA ASP A 286 -12.88 15.62 -9.60
C ASP A 286 -13.82 15.94 -10.78
N ARG A 287 -14.51 14.94 -11.31
CA ARG A 287 -15.50 15.13 -12.39
C ARG A 287 -16.65 16.03 -11.98
N TYR A 288 -17.15 15.84 -10.76
CA TYR A 288 -18.21 16.68 -10.20
C TYR A 288 -17.80 18.15 -10.14
N VAL A 289 -16.64 18.46 -9.60
CA VAL A 289 -16.15 19.85 -9.52
C VAL A 289 -15.91 20.43 -10.91
N ALA A 290 -15.34 19.65 -11.84
CA ALA A 290 -15.06 20.10 -13.20
C ALA A 290 -16.33 20.46 -14.01
N ILE A 291 -17.44 19.76 -13.78
CA ILE A 291 -18.68 19.95 -14.53
C ILE A 291 -19.64 20.89 -13.83
N CYS A 292 -19.79 20.78 -12.52
CA CYS A 292 -20.77 21.55 -11.75
C CYS A 292 -20.22 22.92 -11.32
N HIS A 293 -18.90 23.04 -11.12
CA HIS A 293 -18.25 24.26 -10.64
C HIS A 293 -17.03 24.66 -11.47
N PRO A 294 -17.15 24.82 -12.81
CA PRO A 294 -16.01 25.00 -13.71
C PRO A 294 -15.19 26.27 -13.41
N LEU A 295 -15.83 27.34 -12.91
CA LEU A 295 -15.15 28.58 -12.55
C LEU A 295 -14.29 28.46 -11.28
N HIS A 296 -14.59 27.50 -10.42
CA HIS A 296 -13.85 27.25 -9.19
C HIS A 296 -12.97 26.01 -9.27
N TYR A 297 -12.89 25.35 -10.44
CA TYR A 297 -12.16 24.09 -10.57
C TYR A 297 -10.69 24.22 -10.16
N THR A 298 -9.97 25.21 -10.68
CA THR A 298 -8.55 25.43 -10.38
C THR A 298 -8.29 25.87 -8.93
N THR A 299 -9.25 26.53 -8.29
CA THR A 299 -9.15 26.92 -6.89
C THR A 299 -9.55 25.80 -5.93
N THR A 300 -10.41 24.87 -6.35
CA THR A 300 -10.86 23.73 -5.55
C THR A 300 -9.89 22.54 -5.70
N MET A 301 -9.60 22.12 -6.94
CA MET A 301 -8.73 20.99 -7.24
C MET A 301 -7.26 21.44 -7.33
N ARG A 302 -6.78 22.08 -6.24
CA ARG A 302 -5.36 22.46 -6.11
C ARG A 302 -4.49 21.24 -5.92
N GLU A 303 -3.22 21.35 -6.26
CA GLU A 303 -2.25 20.27 -6.15
C GLU A 303 -2.19 19.69 -4.73
N GLU A 304 -2.23 20.56 -3.71
CA GLU A 304 -2.21 20.14 -2.31
C GLU A 304 -3.42 19.26 -1.95
N LEU A 305 -4.62 19.65 -2.42
CA LEU A 305 -5.82 18.83 -2.18
C LEU A 305 -5.72 17.47 -2.88
N CYS A 306 -5.22 17.44 -4.12
CA CYS A 306 -5.02 16.19 -4.85
C CYS A 306 -4.07 15.24 -4.12
N ILE A 307 -2.95 15.75 -3.59
CA ILE A 307 -1.98 15.00 -2.80
C ILE A 307 -2.64 14.47 -1.51
N ILE A 308 -3.40 15.33 -0.80
CA ILE A 308 -4.10 14.93 0.44
C ILE A 308 -5.13 13.82 0.16
N LEU A 309 -5.89 13.94 -0.92
CA LEU A 309 -6.89 12.92 -1.30
C LEU A 309 -6.24 11.57 -1.62
N VAL A 310 -5.13 11.58 -2.36
CA VAL A 310 -4.37 10.35 -2.64
C VAL A 310 -3.76 9.79 -1.36
N ALA A 311 -3.06 10.59 -0.58
CA ALA A 311 -2.44 10.16 0.67
C ALA A 311 -3.49 9.61 1.65
N GLY A 312 -4.65 10.26 1.76
CA GLY A 312 -5.80 9.76 2.52
C GLY A 312 -6.30 8.41 2.03
N SER A 313 -6.43 8.23 0.71
CA SER A 313 -6.83 6.95 0.12
C SER A 313 -5.86 5.83 0.47
N TRP A 314 -4.55 6.06 0.36
CA TRP A 314 -3.51 5.11 0.77
C TRP A 314 -3.56 4.79 2.26
N PHE A 315 -3.70 5.83 3.10
CA PHE A 315 -3.74 5.69 4.55
C PHE A 315 -4.95 4.88 5.04
N PHE A 316 -6.15 5.21 4.56
CA PHE A 316 -7.37 4.48 4.94
C PHE A 316 -7.33 3.04 4.43
N SER A 317 -6.83 2.79 3.22
CA SER A 317 -6.65 1.43 2.70
C SER A 317 -5.68 0.62 3.57
N CYS A 318 -4.60 1.23 4.06
CA CYS A 318 -3.64 0.59 4.95
C CYS A 318 -4.27 0.19 6.29
N ILE A 319 -4.98 1.11 6.95
CA ILE A 319 -5.64 0.84 8.24
C ILE A 319 -6.67 -0.28 8.10
N GLN A 320 -7.53 -0.17 7.09
CA GLN A 320 -8.57 -1.17 6.81
C GLN A 320 -7.98 -2.57 6.64
N THR A 321 -6.94 -2.66 5.84
CA THR A 321 -6.28 -3.93 5.55
C THR A 321 -5.56 -4.51 6.76
N LEU A 322 -4.86 -3.66 7.53
CA LEU A 322 -4.18 -4.09 8.75
C LEU A 322 -5.16 -4.69 9.76
N LEU A 323 -6.33 -4.06 9.95
CA LEU A 323 -7.34 -4.55 10.86
C LEU A 323 -7.75 -5.98 10.52
N HIS A 324 -8.15 -6.23 9.26
CA HIS A 324 -8.56 -7.57 8.83
C HIS A 324 -7.43 -8.60 8.89
N THR A 325 -6.20 -8.21 8.50
CA THR A 325 -5.06 -9.12 8.49
C THR A 325 -4.64 -9.53 9.90
N LEU A 326 -4.63 -8.59 10.86
CA LEU A 326 -4.30 -8.88 12.26
C LEU A 326 -5.35 -9.79 12.91
N LEU A 327 -6.62 -9.65 12.54
CA LEU A 327 -7.69 -10.52 13.03
C LEU A 327 -7.59 -11.94 12.45
N VAL A 328 -7.20 -12.08 11.19
CA VAL A 328 -6.94 -13.40 10.56
C VAL A 328 -5.75 -14.08 11.21
N ASP A 329 -4.72 -13.32 11.59
CA ASP A 329 -3.53 -13.86 12.26
C ASP A 329 -3.81 -14.48 13.64
N GLN A 330 -4.87 -14.03 14.31
CA GLN A 330 -5.30 -14.59 15.60
C GLN A 330 -6.03 -15.93 15.46
N LEU A 331 -6.40 -16.32 14.24
CA LEU A 331 -7.13 -17.58 13.99
C LEU A 331 -6.19 -18.79 13.98
N SER A 332 -6.73 -19.93 14.39
CA SER A 332 -6.03 -21.22 14.32
C SER A 332 -6.47 -21.99 13.08
N PHE A 333 -5.48 -22.54 12.37
CA PHE A 333 -5.71 -23.37 11.18
C PHE A 333 -5.24 -24.81 11.45
N CYS A 334 -6.05 -25.78 11.06
CA CYS A 334 -5.73 -27.19 11.25
C CYS A 334 -4.70 -27.68 10.22
N ALA A 335 -3.97 -28.74 10.54
CA ALA A 335 -3.02 -29.34 9.60
C ALA A 335 -3.73 -29.79 8.32
N GLY A 336 -3.14 -29.47 7.15
CA GLY A 336 -3.70 -29.82 5.86
C GLY A 336 -4.90 -28.96 5.43
N THR A 337 -4.99 -27.71 5.94
CA THR A 337 -6.06 -26.77 5.58
C THR A 337 -6.11 -26.53 4.07
N VAL A 338 -7.29 -26.78 3.50
CA VAL A 338 -7.57 -26.59 2.07
C VAL A 338 -8.39 -25.32 1.90
N ILE A 339 -7.88 -24.37 1.10
CA ILE A 339 -8.58 -23.15 0.73
C ILE A 339 -9.34 -23.39 -0.57
N PRO A 340 -10.69 -23.30 -0.58
CA PRO A 340 -11.52 -23.63 -1.73
C PRO A 340 -11.52 -22.50 -2.78
N HIS A 341 -10.31 -21.99 -3.14
CA HIS A 341 -10.11 -20.91 -4.11
C HIS A 341 -8.76 -21.05 -4.81
N PHE A 342 -8.54 -20.30 -5.91
CA PHE A 342 -7.26 -20.31 -6.64
C PHE A 342 -6.23 -19.31 -6.07
N PHE A 343 -6.62 -18.49 -5.10
CA PHE A 343 -5.78 -17.58 -4.32
C PHE A 343 -6.33 -17.47 -2.89
N CYS A 344 -5.57 -16.82 -2.01
CA CYS A 344 -5.99 -16.59 -0.63
C CYS A 344 -6.93 -15.37 -0.57
N ASP A 345 -8.22 -15.63 -0.69
CA ASP A 345 -9.28 -14.67 -0.41
C ASP A 345 -9.64 -14.66 1.07
N LEU A 346 -9.94 -13.50 1.64
CA LEU A 346 -10.27 -13.36 3.06
C LEU A 346 -11.42 -14.28 3.49
N ALA A 347 -12.52 -14.29 2.72
CA ALA A 347 -13.69 -15.12 3.05
C ALA A 347 -13.38 -16.62 2.95
N ALA A 348 -12.58 -17.02 1.96
CA ALA A 348 -12.15 -18.42 1.79
C ALA A 348 -11.21 -18.87 2.93
N VAL A 349 -10.30 -18.00 3.38
CA VAL A 349 -9.40 -18.24 4.50
C VAL A 349 -10.18 -18.37 5.81
N LEU A 350 -11.15 -17.49 6.08
CA LEU A 350 -12.00 -17.58 7.27
C LEU A 350 -12.80 -18.89 7.33
N LYS A 351 -13.41 -19.28 6.21
CA LYS A 351 -14.15 -20.57 6.11
C LYS A 351 -13.27 -21.80 6.34
N SER A 352 -11.96 -21.68 6.19
CA SER A 352 -10.99 -22.75 6.38
C SER A 352 -10.37 -22.75 7.79
N SER A 353 -10.75 -21.81 8.65
CA SER A 353 -10.31 -21.71 10.04
C SER A 353 -10.98 -22.78 10.92
N CYS A 354 -10.24 -23.25 11.94
CA CYS A 354 -10.76 -24.13 12.99
C CYS A 354 -11.27 -23.37 14.21
N SER A 355 -11.02 -22.04 14.27
CA SER A 355 -11.50 -21.18 15.34
C SER A 355 -12.86 -20.54 14.97
N ASP A 356 -13.51 -19.95 15.96
CA ASP A 356 -14.72 -19.15 15.76
C ASP A 356 -14.38 -17.89 14.95
N THR A 357 -15.05 -17.70 13.81
CA THR A 357 -14.88 -16.58 12.86
C THR A 357 -16.01 -15.57 12.91
N SER A 358 -16.98 -15.75 13.82
CA SER A 358 -18.21 -14.92 13.89
C SER A 358 -17.92 -13.42 13.98
N PHE A 359 -16.90 -13.04 14.76
CA PHE A 359 -16.49 -11.64 14.89
C PHE A 359 -15.90 -11.10 13.58
N ASN A 360 -15.06 -11.88 12.92
CA ASN A 360 -14.43 -11.50 11.64
C ASN A 360 -15.51 -11.34 10.55
N GLU A 361 -16.48 -12.25 10.49
CA GLU A 361 -17.57 -12.19 9.52
C GLU A 361 -18.48 -10.99 9.75
N LEU A 362 -18.82 -10.70 11.03
CA LEU A 362 -19.58 -9.51 11.39
C LEU A 362 -18.84 -8.22 10.99
N LEU A 363 -17.54 -8.17 11.23
CA LEU A 363 -16.71 -7.01 10.89
C LEU A 363 -16.64 -6.82 9.36
N ILE A 364 -16.42 -7.89 8.59
CA ILE A 364 -16.44 -7.83 7.12
C ILE A 364 -17.79 -7.32 6.62
N LEU A 365 -18.88 -7.78 7.21
CA LEU A 365 -20.23 -7.36 6.81
C LEU A 365 -20.47 -5.88 7.13
N THR A 366 -20.09 -5.42 8.31
CA THR A 366 -20.38 -4.04 8.77
C THR A 366 -19.41 -3.02 8.14
N GLU A 367 -18.10 -3.25 8.23
CA GLU A 367 -17.09 -2.36 7.64
C GLU A 367 -17.05 -2.46 6.12
N GLY A 368 -17.12 -3.68 5.57
CA GLY A 368 -17.16 -3.90 4.13
C GLY A 368 -18.35 -3.20 3.49
N ALA A 369 -19.53 -3.23 4.14
CA ALA A 369 -20.69 -2.47 3.69
C ALA A 369 -20.43 -0.96 3.73
N LEU A 370 -19.82 -0.42 4.79
CA LEU A 370 -19.48 1.00 4.88
C LEU A 370 -18.46 1.41 3.82
N VAL A 371 -17.38 0.63 3.67
CA VAL A 371 -16.30 0.92 2.72
C VAL A 371 -16.79 0.84 1.26
N LEU A 372 -17.78 0.02 0.95
CA LEU A 372 -18.33 -0.08 -0.41
C LEU A 372 -19.50 0.86 -0.65
N ILE A 373 -20.47 0.93 0.28
CA ILE A 373 -21.73 1.68 0.08
C ILE A 373 -21.49 3.19 0.15
N LEU A 374 -20.65 3.66 1.08
CA LEU A 374 -20.43 5.09 1.26
C LEU A 374 -19.74 5.73 0.03
N PRO A 375 -18.62 5.19 -0.49
CA PRO A 375 -18.03 5.66 -1.73
C PRO A 375 -18.96 5.54 -2.93
N LEU A 376 -19.67 4.42 -3.09
CA LEU A 376 -20.62 4.23 -4.17
C LEU A 376 -21.76 5.28 -4.12
N SER A 377 -22.29 5.57 -2.94
CA SER A 377 -23.32 6.60 -2.76
C SER A 377 -22.80 7.99 -3.13
N GLY A 378 -21.55 8.32 -2.77
CA GLY A 378 -20.87 9.54 -3.17
C GLY A 378 -20.69 9.64 -4.69
N ILE A 379 -20.26 8.55 -5.33
CA ILE A 379 -20.13 8.46 -6.79
C ILE A 379 -21.49 8.67 -7.46
N LEU A 380 -22.51 7.91 -7.07
CA LEU A 380 -23.86 8.00 -7.65
C LEU A 380 -24.47 9.38 -7.43
N GLY A 381 -24.37 9.96 -6.21
CA GLY A 381 -24.82 11.31 -5.91
C GLY A 381 -24.16 12.36 -6.80
N SER A 382 -22.84 12.26 -7.00
CA SER A 382 -22.08 13.13 -7.91
C SER A 382 -22.60 13.02 -9.35
N TYR A 383 -22.81 11.81 -9.85
CA TYR A 383 -23.31 11.61 -11.23
C TYR A 383 -24.76 12.01 -11.43
N ILE A 384 -25.65 11.77 -10.44
CA ILE A 384 -27.05 12.23 -10.48
C ILE A 384 -27.09 13.76 -10.54
N HIS A 385 -26.30 14.45 -9.71
CA HIS A 385 -26.25 15.91 -9.71
C HIS A 385 -25.69 16.45 -11.02
N MET A 386 -24.59 15.89 -11.54
CA MET A 386 -24.04 16.25 -12.85
C MET A 386 -25.06 16.07 -13.99
N ALA A 387 -25.79 14.94 -14.01
CA ALA A 387 -26.83 14.70 -14.98
C ALA A 387 -27.95 15.74 -14.90
N GLY A 388 -28.38 16.11 -13.68
CA GLY A 388 -29.38 17.16 -13.45
C GLY A 388 -28.98 18.54 -13.99
N ILE A 389 -27.70 18.89 -13.93
CA ILE A 389 -27.18 20.14 -14.48
C ILE A 389 -27.06 20.07 -16.01
N VAL A 390 -26.51 18.99 -16.55
CA VAL A 390 -26.29 18.81 -17.99
C VAL A 390 -27.60 18.74 -18.76
N LEU A 391 -28.63 18.09 -18.20
CA LEU A 391 -29.96 17.97 -18.84
C LEU A 391 -30.77 19.28 -18.83
N LYS A 392 -30.50 20.21 -17.93
CA LYS A 392 -31.14 21.55 -17.91
C LYS A 392 -30.70 22.45 -19.07
N VAL A 393 -29.59 22.11 -19.74
CA VAL A 393 -29.07 22.89 -20.86
C VAL A 393 -29.47 22.22 -22.18
N PRO A 394 -30.33 22.82 -23.01
CA PRO A 394 -30.82 22.22 -24.24
C PRO A 394 -29.77 22.27 -25.38
N SER A 395 -28.62 21.61 -25.16
CA SER A 395 -27.55 21.53 -26.18
C SER A 395 -27.01 20.11 -26.26
N PHE A 396 -27.38 19.43 -27.31
CA PHE A 396 -26.91 18.06 -27.62
C PHE A 396 -25.36 17.97 -27.59
N LYS A 397 -24.66 19.04 -28.02
CA LYS A 397 -23.22 19.12 -28.08
C LYS A 397 -22.58 19.10 -26.66
N ARG A 398 -23.24 19.73 -25.65
CA ARG A 398 -22.79 19.72 -24.25
C ARG A 398 -23.05 18.37 -23.60
N ILE A 399 -24.21 17.76 -23.85
CA ILE A 399 -24.56 16.43 -23.36
C ILE A 399 -23.57 15.40 -23.89
N SER A 400 -23.30 15.41 -25.21
CA SER A 400 -22.31 14.53 -25.83
C SER A 400 -20.91 14.71 -25.28
N LYS A 401 -20.48 15.96 -25.01
CA LYS A 401 -19.18 16.24 -24.39
C LYS A 401 -19.11 15.72 -22.95
N ALA A 402 -20.14 15.93 -22.14
CA ALA A 402 -20.20 15.44 -20.76
C ALA A 402 -20.19 13.92 -20.71
N LEU A 403 -20.99 13.26 -21.56
CA LEU A 403 -20.99 11.78 -21.68
C LEU A 403 -19.65 11.23 -22.17
N SER A 404 -18.97 11.92 -23.07
CA SER A 404 -17.63 11.53 -23.52
C SER A 404 -16.58 11.65 -22.40
N THR A 405 -16.71 12.66 -21.54
CA THR A 405 -15.76 12.92 -20.46
C THR A 405 -15.96 11.98 -19.25
N CYS A 406 -17.23 11.70 -18.91
CA CYS A 406 -17.58 10.89 -17.75
C CYS A 406 -17.75 9.40 -18.07
N GLY A 407 -18.02 9.07 -19.35
CA GLY A 407 -18.41 7.73 -19.76
C GLY A 407 -17.33 6.67 -19.50
N SER A 408 -16.06 7.00 -19.62
CA SER A 408 -14.96 6.08 -19.31
C SER A 408 -14.93 5.76 -17.82
N HIS A 409 -15.00 6.79 -16.97
CA HIS A 409 -15.00 6.60 -15.52
C HIS A 409 -16.26 5.83 -15.06
N LEU A 410 -17.44 6.20 -15.55
CA LEU A 410 -18.68 5.51 -15.22
C LEU A 410 -18.65 4.03 -15.63
N PHE A 411 -18.06 3.72 -16.78
CA PHE A 411 -17.91 2.33 -17.24
C PHE A 411 -16.99 1.53 -16.30
N VAL A 412 -15.86 2.11 -15.86
CA VAL A 412 -14.95 1.47 -14.89
C VAL A 412 -15.66 1.28 -13.56
N VAL A 413 -16.40 2.27 -13.06
CA VAL A 413 -17.20 2.17 -11.83
C VAL A 413 -18.22 1.04 -11.94
N CYS A 414 -18.96 0.96 -13.04
CA CYS A 414 -19.93 -0.13 -13.27
C CYS A 414 -19.24 -1.50 -13.32
N LEU A 415 -18.08 -1.59 -13.95
CA LEU A 415 -17.31 -2.83 -14.03
C LEU A 415 -16.81 -3.23 -12.64
N TYR A 416 -16.21 -2.31 -11.91
CA TYR A 416 -15.67 -2.52 -10.57
C TYR A 416 -16.76 -2.97 -9.58
N TYR A 417 -17.80 -2.17 -9.38
CA TYR A 417 -18.86 -2.49 -8.43
C TYR A 417 -19.75 -3.63 -8.89
N GLY A 418 -19.93 -3.79 -10.21
CA GLY A 418 -20.70 -4.92 -10.78
C GLY A 418 -20.02 -6.26 -10.55
N THR A 419 -18.69 -6.32 -10.67
CA THR A 419 -17.93 -7.55 -10.36
C THR A 419 -17.91 -7.86 -8.90
N ILE A 420 -17.73 -6.86 -8.01
CA ILE A 420 -17.81 -7.03 -6.56
C ILE A 420 -19.21 -7.49 -6.14
N ALA A 421 -20.28 -6.86 -6.64
CA ALA A 421 -21.65 -7.29 -6.39
C ALA A 421 -21.89 -8.74 -6.86
N GLY A 422 -21.29 -9.12 -7.98
CA GLY A 422 -21.30 -10.50 -8.48
C GLY A 422 -20.72 -11.48 -7.49
N VAL A 423 -19.56 -11.18 -6.90
CA VAL A 423 -18.94 -12.02 -5.86
C VAL A 423 -19.85 -12.15 -4.63
N TYR A 424 -20.35 -11.03 -4.09
CA TYR A 424 -21.09 -11.05 -2.81
C TYR A 424 -22.54 -11.51 -2.91
N PHE A 425 -23.28 -11.17 -3.98
CA PHE A 425 -24.70 -11.51 -4.10
C PHE A 425 -24.93 -12.91 -4.69
N PHE A 426 -24.06 -13.43 -5.55
CA PHE A 426 -24.22 -14.77 -6.12
C PHE A 426 -23.63 -15.87 -5.25
N SER A 427 -22.75 -15.53 -4.28
CA SER A 427 -22.17 -16.48 -3.30
C SER A 427 -23.20 -17.09 -2.33
N SER A 428 -24.36 -16.44 -2.12
CA SER A 428 -25.36 -16.88 -1.15
C SER A 428 -26.32 -17.97 -1.63
N SER A 429 -26.34 -18.30 -2.94
CA SER A 429 -27.23 -19.35 -3.48
C SER A 429 -26.44 -20.64 -3.77
N GLY A 430 -26.67 -21.63 -2.98
CA GLY A 430 -26.10 -22.98 -2.78
C GLY A 430 -25.48 -23.82 -3.91
N ASN A 431 -25.25 -23.28 -5.15
CA ASN A 431 -24.61 -24.00 -6.26
C ASN A 431 -23.50 -23.17 -6.92
N SER A 432 -22.69 -22.44 -6.12
CA SER A 432 -22.04 -21.23 -6.61
C SER A 432 -20.51 -21.16 -6.62
N LYS A 433 -19.77 -22.23 -6.28
CA LYS A 433 -18.29 -22.18 -6.26
C LYS A 433 -17.69 -21.70 -7.58
N ASP A 434 -18.25 -22.13 -8.71
CA ASP A 434 -17.78 -21.72 -10.04
C ASP A 434 -18.08 -20.24 -10.33
N LYS A 435 -19.21 -19.73 -9.82
CA LYS A 435 -19.59 -18.32 -10.00
C LYS A 435 -18.71 -17.38 -9.19
N ASP A 436 -18.35 -17.75 -7.97
CA ASP A 436 -17.42 -16.98 -7.13
C ASP A 436 -16.04 -16.89 -7.77
N ILE A 437 -15.55 -18.00 -8.32
CA ILE A 437 -14.29 -18.06 -9.04
C ILE A 437 -14.33 -17.16 -10.30
N ILE A 438 -15.40 -17.23 -11.10
CA ILE A 438 -15.56 -16.39 -12.30
C ILE A 438 -15.60 -14.91 -11.93
N ALA A 439 -16.39 -14.52 -10.92
CA ALA A 439 -16.48 -13.14 -10.48
C ALA A 439 -15.13 -12.61 -9.95
N SER A 440 -14.37 -13.43 -9.24
CA SER A 440 -13.02 -13.10 -8.78
C SER A 440 -12.03 -12.91 -9.93
N VAL A 441 -12.09 -13.76 -10.97
CA VAL A 441 -11.29 -13.60 -12.19
C VAL A 441 -11.66 -12.31 -12.92
N MET A 442 -12.94 -11.98 -13.00
CA MET A 442 -13.41 -10.74 -13.62
C MET A 442 -12.88 -9.51 -12.89
N TYR A 443 -12.90 -9.53 -11.57
CA TYR A 443 -12.41 -8.42 -10.74
C TYR A 443 -10.88 -8.26 -10.79
N MET A 444 -10.12 -9.36 -10.63
CA MET A 444 -8.66 -9.29 -10.49
C MET A 444 -7.87 -9.26 -11.79
N VAL A 445 -8.44 -9.81 -12.86
CA VAL A 445 -7.72 -9.98 -14.13
C VAL A 445 -8.34 -9.11 -15.22
N VAL A 446 -9.66 -9.22 -15.40
CA VAL A 446 -10.35 -8.56 -16.52
C VAL A 446 -10.50 -7.06 -16.27
N THR A 447 -10.89 -6.63 -15.08
CA THR A 447 -11.07 -5.20 -14.75
C THR A 447 -9.76 -4.41 -14.89
N PRO A 448 -8.63 -4.79 -14.27
CA PRO A 448 -7.34 -4.12 -14.43
C PRO A 448 -6.82 -4.14 -15.87
N MET A 449 -7.12 -5.19 -16.65
CA MET A 449 -6.75 -5.29 -18.07
C MET A 449 -7.55 -4.31 -18.94
N LEU A 450 -8.82 -4.10 -18.62
CA LEU A 450 -9.69 -3.23 -19.42
C LEU A 450 -9.48 -1.74 -19.14
N ASN A 451 -9.06 -1.37 -17.92
CA ASN A 451 -8.87 0.02 -17.53
C ASN A 451 -7.97 0.81 -18.48
N PRO A 452 -6.78 0.34 -18.91
CA PRO A 452 -5.97 1.02 -19.91
C PRO A 452 -6.71 1.24 -21.24
N CYS A 453 -7.44 0.25 -21.70
CA CYS A 453 -8.20 0.36 -22.95
C CYS A 453 -9.33 1.39 -22.85
N ILE A 454 -10.07 1.39 -21.74
CA ILE A 454 -11.20 2.30 -21.51
C ILE A 454 -10.72 3.75 -21.44
N TYR A 455 -9.65 4.02 -20.68
CA TYR A 455 -9.13 5.36 -20.50
C TYR A 455 -8.33 5.86 -21.71
N SER A 456 -7.54 5.02 -22.37
CA SER A 456 -6.74 5.42 -23.53
C SER A 456 -7.55 5.53 -24.83
N LEU A 457 -8.45 4.59 -25.10
CA LEU A 457 -9.19 4.57 -26.36
C LEU A 457 -10.29 5.65 -26.44
N ARG A 458 -10.83 6.08 -25.32
CA ARG A 458 -11.93 7.05 -25.29
C ARG A 458 -11.47 8.49 -25.07
N ASN A 459 -10.27 8.69 -24.54
CA ASN A 459 -9.73 10.00 -24.23
C ASN A 459 -8.87 10.54 -25.38
N LYS A 460 -9.23 11.73 -25.91
CA LYS A 460 -8.53 12.36 -27.05
C LYS A 460 -7.10 12.76 -26.67
N ASP A 461 -6.87 13.25 -25.46
CA ASP A 461 -5.56 13.73 -25.01
C ASP A 461 -4.58 12.58 -24.85
N MET A 462 -5.06 11.44 -24.31
CA MET A 462 -4.28 10.19 -24.24
C MET A 462 -3.93 9.64 -25.63
N LYS A 463 -4.90 9.68 -26.57
CA LYS A 463 -4.65 9.29 -27.97
C LYS A 463 -3.57 10.16 -28.64
N HIS A 464 -3.64 11.49 -28.43
CA HIS A 464 -2.65 12.40 -28.97
C HIS A 464 -1.26 12.19 -28.37
N ALA A 465 -1.18 11.96 -27.03
CA ALA A 465 0.07 11.66 -26.37
C ALA A 465 0.68 10.34 -26.90
N LEU A 466 -0.15 9.31 -27.07
CA LEU A 466 0.26 8.04 -27.65
C LEU A 466 0.78 8.20 -29.08
N GLN A 467 0.05 8.93 -29.94
CA GLN A 467 0.45 9.18 -31.31
C GLN A 467 1.78 9.94 -31.41
N LYS A 468 2.03 10.87 -30.47
CA LYS A 468 3.28 11.63 -30.41
C LYS A 468 4.50 10.73 -30.14
N ILE A 469 4.36 9.75 -29.24
CA ILE A 469 5.44 8.79 -28.94
C ILE A 469 5.72 7.89 -30.16
N PHE A 470 4.70 7.47 -30.89
CA PHE A 470 4.89 6.62 -32.06
C PHE A 470 5.31 7.40 -33.33
N ARG A 471 5.03 8.72 -33.43
CA ARG A 471 5.46 9.56 -34.56
C ARG A 471 6.92 10.05 -34.51
N VAL A 472 7.61 9.90 -33.41
CA VAL A 472 9.04 10.30 -33.26
C VAL A 472 10.01 9.34 -34.01
N LYS A 473 9.54 8.45 -34.85
CA LYS A 473 10.36 7.58 -35.71
C LYS A 473 10.16 7.82 -37.21
N ASP A 474 10.01 9.08 -37.66
CA ASP A 474 10.37 9.37 -39.03
C ASP A 474 11.82 9.87 -39.02
N PRO A 475 12.77 9.15 -39.64
CA PRO A 475 14.15 9.61 -39.68
C PRO A 475 14.23 10.86 -40.55
N LEU A 476 14.91 11.88 -40.05
CA LEU A 476 15.50 12.99 -40.82
C LEU A 476 16.40 12.40 -41.92
N TRP A 477 15.83 12.09 -43.07
CA TRP A 477 16.51 11.91 -44.32
C TRP A 477 15.62 12.55 -45.42
N TYR A 478 15.80 13.85 -45.62
CA TYR A 478 15.72 14.54 -46.90
C TYR A 478 16.06 16.04 -46.63
N GLY A 479 17.27 16.41 -46.98
CA GLY A 479 17.75 17.79 -47.07
C GLY A 479 19.25 17.86 -47.22
#